data_6a7e571dba563c7b53178338d314da36
#
_entry.id   6a7e571dba563c7b53178338d314da36
#
_cell.length_a   1.000
_cell.length_b   1.000
_cell.length_c   1.000
_cell.angle_alpha   90.00
_cell.angle_beta   90.00
_cell.angle_gamma   90.00
#
_symmetry.space_group_name_H-M   'P 1'
#
loop_
_entity.id
_entity.type
_entity.pdbx_description
1 polymer ?
#
loop_
_entity_poly.entity_id
_entity_poly.type
_entity_poly.pdbx_seq_one_letter_code
_entity_poly.pdbx_strand_id
1 'polypeptide(L)'
;MKIGVVAIAAALSIFAATSAQAQWADLNGQYRCVENCLGPGYAFITQQGWDMNMVNEAGYPSRAWVDYPGHIWAENWREGAFFSPDGLTIQFDNGSVWHRIIPAPPLAVRTRS
;
A
#
# COMPACT_ATOMS: atom_id res chain seq x y z
N MET A 1 5.39 4.92 43.55
CA MET A 1 6.03 5.83 42.75
C MET A 1 6.70 5.22 41.58
N LYS A 2 7.62 4.34 41.75
CA LYS A 2 8.36 3.74 40.68
C LYS A 2 7.48 2.92 39.80
N ILE A 3 6.44 2.32 40.32
CA ILE A 3 5.52 1.51 39.55
C ILE A 3 4.79 2.30 38.49
N GLY A 4 4.43 3.53 38.79
CA GLY A 4 3.74 4.36 37.81
C GLY A 4 4.59 4.71 36.60
N VAL A 5 5.88 4.89 36.80
CA VAL A 5 6.77 5.20 35.70
C VAL A 5 6.88 4.03 34.75
N VAL A 6 6.93 2.81 35.27
CA VAL A 6 7.02 1.62 34.42
C VAL A 6 5.78 1.47 33.56
N ALA A 7 4.60 1.73 34.11
CA ALA A 7 3.37 1.61 33.36
C ALA A 7 3.32 2.58 32.20
N ILE A 8 3.81 3.79 32.38
CA ILE A 8 3.82 4.79 31.32
C ILE A 8 4.73 4.35 30.17
N ALA A 9 5.87 3.79 30.49
CA ALA A 9 6.80 3.35 29.46
C ALA A 9 6.19 2.25 28.60
N ALA A 10 5.45 1.32 29.21
CA ALA A 10 4.81 0.25 28.47
C ALA A 10 3.77 0.79 27.48
N ALA A 11 3.01 1.80 27.88
CA ALA A 11 2.00 2.37 27.01
C ALA A 11 2.64 3.03 25.79
N LEU A 12 3.76 3.72 25.97
CA LEU A 12 4.44 4.35 24.84
C LEU A 12 4.96 3.34 23.84
N SER A 13 5.41 2.18 24.30
CA SER A 13 5.90 1.14 23.43
C SER A 13 4.79 0.60 22.52
N ILE A 14 3.59 0.46 23.03
CA ILE A 14 2.46 -0.03 22.24
C ILE A 14 2.12 0.95 21.12
N PHE A 15 2.11 2.24 21.40
CA PHE A 15 1.82 3.21 20.37
C PHE A 15 2.88 3.19 19.26
N ALA A 16 4.13 3.06 19.60
CA ALA A 16 5.20 3.02 18.60
C ALA A 16 5.03 1.84 17.66
N ALA A 17 4.65 0.66 18.18
CA ALA A 17 4.47 -0.51 17.35
C ALA A 17 3.32 -0.31 16.37
N THR A 18 2.21 0.30 16.81
CA THR A 18 1.08 0.55 15.93
C THR A 18 1.44 1.50 14.79
N SER A 19 2.18 2.56 15.10
CA SER A 19 2.58 3.50 14.07
C SER A 19 3.47 2.85 13.02
N ALA A 20 4.40 2.01 13.46
CA ALA A 20 5.29 1.34 12.53
C ALA A 20 4.53 0.45 11.57
N GLN A 21 3.51 -0.27 12.06
CA GLN A 21 2.72 -1.12 11.20
C GLN A 21 1.97 -0.33 10.14
N ALA A 22 1.45 0.83 10.50
CA ALA A 22 0.72 1.65 9.55
C ALA A 22 1.63 2.14 8.40
N GLN A 23 2.91 2.34 8.68
CA GLN A 23 3.84 2.80 7.65
C GLN A 23 4.29 1.70 6.70
N TRP A 24 4.17 0.46 7.12
CA TRP A 24 4.72 -0.65 6.36
C TRP A 24 3.66 -1.51 5.69
N ALA A 25 2.56 -0.91 5.28
CA ALA A 25 1.54 -1.65 4.56
C ALA A 25 2.17 -2.34 3.35
N ASP A 26 1.76 -3.57 3.10
CA ASP A 26 2.27 -4.33 1.97
C ASP A 26 1.45 -3.98 0.73
N LEU A 27 2.07 -3.27 -0.18
CA LEU A 27 1.41 -2.84 -1.41
C LEU A 27 1.80 -3.68 -2.63
N ASN A 28 2.62 -4.72 -2.43
CA ASN A 28 2.98 -5.60 -3.53
C ASN A 28 1.74 -6.21 -4.16
N GLY A 29 1.69 -6.23 -5.46
CA GLY A 29 0.61 -6.93 -6.13
C GLY A 29 0.18 -6.31 -7.43
N GLN A 30 -0.94 -6.83 -7.92
CA GLN A 30 -1.57 -6.41 -9.15
C GLN A 30 -2.81 -5.61 -8.81
N TYR A 31 -3.05 -4.55 -9.55
CA TYR A 31 -4.15 -3.63 -9.29
C TYR A 31 -4.96 -3.39 -10.54
N ARG A 32 -6.22 -3.07 -10.34
CA ARG A 32 -7.10 -2.67 -11.43
C ARG A 32 -7.46 -1.21 -11.22
N CYS A 33 -7.34 -0.40 -12.26
CA CYS A 33 -7.83 0.96 -12.20
C CYS A 33 -9.34 0.96 -12.34
N VAL A 34 -10.02 1.68 -11.45
CA VAL A 34 -11.49 1.72 -11.44
C VAL A 34 -12.04 3.11 -11.71
N GLU A 35 -11.22 4.15 -11.62
CA GLU A 35 -11.64 5.52 -11.93
C GLU A 35 -10.51 6.28 -12.58
N ASN A 36 -10.84 7.13 -13.55
CA ASN A 36 -9.91 8.03 -14.20
C ASN A 36 -8.68 7.31 -14.75
N CYS A 37 -8.93 6.24 -15.46
CA CYS A 37 -7.86 5.35 -15.90
C CYS A 37 -7.15 5.89 -17.13
N LEU A 38 -5.85 5.62 -17.22
CA LEU A 38 -5.00 6.03 -18.31
C LEU A 38 -4.90 4.98 -19.42
N GLY A 39 -5.33 3.77 -19.14
CA GLY A 39 -5.29 2.70 -20.10
C GLY A 39 -6.10 1.51 -19.62
N PRO A 40 -6.26 0.47 -20.45
CA PRO A 40 -7.12 -0.66 -20.14
C PRO A 40 -6.44 -1.81 -19.41
N GLY A 41 -5.15 -1.73 -19.16
CA GLY A 41 -4.41 -2.83 -18.57
C GLY A 41 -4.48 -2.86 -17.06
N TYR A 42 -3.63 -3.68 -16.48
CA TYR A 42 -3.49 -3.76 -15.03
C TYR A 42 -2.27 -2.97 -14.58
N ALA A 43 -2.30 -2.53 -13.35
CA ALA A 43 -1.15 -1.88 -12.73
C ALA A 43 -0.46 -2.86 -11.79
N PHE A 44 0.81 -2.60 -11.50
CA PHE A 44 1.63 -3.50 -10.68
C PHE A 44 2.50 -2.69 -9.75
N ILE A 45 2.67 -3.21 -8.52
CA ILE A 45 3.60 -2.65 -7.57
C ILE A 45 4.52 -3.75 -7.05
N THR A 46 5.81 -3.47 -7.04
CA THR A 46 6.81 -4.29 -6.37
C THR A 46 7.44 -3.43 -5.29
N GLN A 47 7.39 -3.87 -4.04
CA GLN A 47 7.81 -3.07 -2.91
C GLN A 47 8.87 -3.79 -2.09
N GLN A 48 9.86 -3.02 -1.65
CA GLN A 48 10.87 -3.47 -0.71
C GLN A 48 11.04 -2.38 0.34
N GLY A 49 10.49 -2.60 1.53
CA GLY A 49 10.53 -1.59 2.58
C GLY A 49 9.76 -0.34 2.15
N TRP A 50 10.46 0.78 2.11
CA TRP A 50 9.86 2.05 1.71
C TRP A 50 9.86 2.26 0.20
N ASP A 51 10.69 1.53 -0.53
CA ASP A 51 10.89 1.75 -1.96
C ASP A 51 9.98 0.87 -2.80
N MET A 52 9.54 1.40 -3.93
CA MET A 52 8.66 0.67 -4.82
C MET A 52 9.01 0.93 -6.27
N ASN A 53 8.69 -0.05 -7.11
CA ASN A 53 8.61 0.14 -8.55
C ASN A 53 7.17 -0.07 -8.93
N MET A 54 6.61 0.86 -9.69
CA MET A 54 5.22 0.82 -10.08
C MET A 54 5.11 0.87 -11.58
N VAL A 55 4.13 0.15 -12.13
CA VAL A 55 3.79 0.24 -13.55
C VAL A 55 2.30 0.54 -13.58
N ASN A 56 1.89 1.59 -14.28
CA ASN A 56 0.48 1.93 -14.29
C ASN A 56 -0.29 1.13 -15.35
N GLU A 57 -1.58 1.31 -15.39
CA GLU A 57 -2.45 0.54 -16.30
C GLU A 57 -2.22 0.86 -17.76
N ALA A 58 -1.48 1.92 -18.08
CA ALA A 58 -1.09 2.23 -19.43
C ALA A 58 0.30 1.70 -19.78
N GLY A 59 0.95 1.05 -18.80
CA GLY A 59 2.27 0.45 -19.02
C GLY A 59 3.46 1.34 -18.73
N TYR A 60 3.25 2.52 -18.15
CA TYR A 60 4.36 3.42 -17.83
C TYR A 60 4.92 3.14 -16.45
N PRO A 61 6.23 2.97 -16.33
CA PRO A 61 6.84 2.68 -15.04
C PRO A 61 7.18 3.95 -14.27
N SER A 62 7.26 3.81 -12.96
CA SER A 62 7.75 4.87 -12.09
C SER A 62 8.39 4.27 -10.86
N ARG A 63 9.47 4.89 -10.42
CA ARG A 63 9.98 4.64 -9.08
C ARG A 63 9.09 5.40 -8.11
N ALA A 64 8.93 4.83 -6.93
CA ALA A 64 8.08 5.44 -5.92
C ALA A 64 8.58 5.08 -4.55
N TRP A 65 8.09 5.77 -3.54
CA TRP A 65 8.40 5.43 -2.14
C TRP A 65 7.30 5.96 -1.25
N VAL A 66 7.23 5.39 -0.05
CA VAL A 66 6.33 5.91 0.99
C VAL A 66 7.05 7.10 1.59
N ASP A 67 6.56 8.30 1.32
CA ASP A 67 7.21 9.52 1.79
C ASP A 67 6.70 9.96 3.17
N TYR A 68 5.50 9.56 3.55
CA TYR A 68 5.01 9.68 4.92
C TYR A 68 3.86 8.69 5.10
N PRO A 69 3.41 8.43 6.33
CA PRO A 69 2.45 7.36 6.57
C PRO A 69 1.19 7.50 5.73
N GLY A 70 0.87 6.42 5.01
CA GLY A 70 -0.32 6.39 4.16
C GLY A 70 -0.17 7.05 2.81
N HIS A 71 1.01 7.55 2.48
CA HIS A 71 1.21 8.32 1.26
C HIS A 71 2.39 7.81 0.45
N ILE A 72 2.26 7.87 -0.87
CA ILE A 72 3.29 7.46 -1.82
C ILE A 72 3.64 8.66 -2.69
N TRP A 73 4.91 8.79 -3.01
CA TRP A 73 5.36 9.71 -4.05
C TRP A 73 5.85 8.91 -5.24
N ALA A 74 5.28 9.14 -6.42
CA ALA A 74 5.69 8.48 -7.66
C ALA A 74 6.56 9.45 -8.46
N GLU A 75 7.84 9.20 -8.49
CA GLU A 75 8.83 10.16 -8.97
C GLU A 75 8.73 10.45 -10.46
N ASN A 76 8.63 9.40 -11.27
CA ASN A 76 8.63 9.62 -12.72
C ASN A 76 7.32 10.21 -13.20
N TRP A 77 6.23 9.96 -12.50
CA TRP A 77 4.93 10.54 -12.83
C TRP A 77 4.72 11.89 -12.15
N ARG A 78 5.57 12.23 -11.20
CA ARG A 78 5.51 13.45 -10.41
C ARG A 78 4.14 13.60 -9.77
N GLU A 79 3.74 12.56 -9.06
CA GLU A 79 2.40 12.47 -8.54
C GLU A 79 2.37 11.78 -7.20
N GLY A 80 1.50 12.26 -6.32
CA GLY A 80 1.28 11.64 -5.02
C GLY A 80 0.06 10.75 -5.02
N ALA A 81 -0.02 9.88 -4.03
CA ALA A 81 -1.17 9.01 -3.86
C ALA A 81 -1.34 8.65 -2.39
N PHE A 82 -2.58 8.43 -1.98
CA PHE A 82 -2.88 7.89 -0.65
C PHE A 82 -3.28 6.44 -0.79
N PHE A 83 -2.89 5.62 0.16
CA PHE A 83 -3.30 4.23 0.18
C PHE A 83 -4.06 3.92 1.47
N SER A 84 -5.01 2.99 1.37
CA SER A 84 -5.80 2.58 2.53
C SER A 84 -4.94 1.73 3.47
N PRO A 85 -5.24 1.71 4.76
CA PRO A 85 -4.45 0.94 5.72
C PRO A 85 -4.34 -0.54 5.41
N ASP A 86 -5.35 -1.11 4.73
CA ASP A 86 -5.33 -2.51 4.35
C ASP A 86 -4.59 -2.74 3.04
N GLY A 87 -4.12 -1.69 2.37
CA GLY A 87 -3.40 -1.82 1.11
C GLY A 87 -4.25 -2.17 -0.09
N LEU A 88 -5.57 -2.10 0.02
CA LEU A 88 -6.46 -2.54 -1.05
C LEU A 88 -6.86 -1.44 -2.02
N THR A 89 -6.70 -0.19 -1.63
CA THR A 89 -7.11 0.95 -2.47
C THR A 89 -6.00 1.98 -2.50
N ILE A 90 -5.69 2.48 -3.69
CA ILE A 90 -4.74 3.57 -3.87
C ILE A 90 -5.43 4.66 -4.68
N GLN A 91 -5.40 5.88 -4.17
CA GLN A 91 -6.04 7.01 -4.81
C GLN A 91 -4.98 8.06 -5.15
N PHE A 92 -4.85 8.37 -6.43
CA PHE A 92 -3.84 9.30 -6.91
C PHE A 92 -4.37 10.72 -6.97
N ASP A 93 -3.46 11.68 -6.95
CA ASP A 93 -3.83 13.10 -7.00
C ASP A 93 -4.57 13.48 -8.27
N ASN A 94 -4.33 12.76 -9.36
CA ASN A 94 -5.00 13.04 -10.62
C ASN A 94 -6.41 12.45 -10.68
N GLY A 95 -6.88 11.83 -9.62
CA GLY A 95 -8.20 11.23 -9.56
C GLY A 95 -8.26 9.76 -9.93
N SER A 96 -7.15 9.17 -10.35
CA SER A 96 -7.13 7.74 -10.62
C SER A 96 -7.25 6.96 -9.32
N VAL A 97 -8.02 5.88 -9.37
CA VAL A 97 -8.19 5.00 -8.21
C VAL A 97 -7.89 3.57 -8.63
N TRP A 98 -7.06 2.91 -7.87
CA TRP A 98 -6.70 1.50 -8.11
C TRP A 98 -7.24 0.65 -6.99
N HIS A 99 -7.76 -0.51 -7.35
CA HIS A 99 -8.14 -1.54 -6.37
C HIS A 99 -7.24 -2.74 -6.57
N ARG A 100 -6.74 -3.29 -5.48
CA ARG A 100 -5.86 -4.44 -5.53
C ARG A 100 -6.66 -5.68 -5.90
N ILE A 101 -6.07 -6.51 -6.76
CA ILE A 101 -6.69 -7.75 -7.15
C ILE A 101 -6.24 -8.83 -6.17
N ILE A 102 -7.22 -9.46 -5.53
CA ILE A 102 -6.94 -10.49 -4.55
C ILE A 102 -7.28 -11.83 -5.20
N PRO A 103 -6.30 -12.71 -5.38
CA PRO A 103 -6.60 -14.01 -5.99
C PRO A 103 -7.49 -14.86 -5.10
N ALA A 104 -8.31 -15.69 -5.71
CA ALA A 104 -9.12 -16.61 -4.95
C ALA A 104 -8.22 -17.60 -4.20
N PRO A 105 -8.62 -18.08 -3.04
CA PRO A 105 -7.82 -19.05 -2.30
C PRO A 105 -7.66 -20.34 -3.11
N PRO A 106 -6.45 -20.79 -3.30
CA PRO A 106 -6.24 -21.96 -4.14
C PRO A 106 -6.87 -23.21 -3.61
N LEU A 107 -6.95 -23.30 -2.30
CA LEU A 107 -7.49 -24.49 -1.76
C LEU A 107 -8.95 -24.67 -2.02
N ALA A 108 -9.63 -23.59 -2.15
CA ALA A 108 -11.01 -23.66 -2.45
C ALA A 108 -11.24 -24.44 -3.65
N VAL A 109 -10.22 -24.55 -4.26
CA VAL A 109 -10.28 -25.09 -5.36
C VAL A 109 -10.45 -26.46 -5.29
N ARG A 110 -10.39 -26.96 -5.19
CA ARG A 110 -10.34 -28.02 -5.39
C ARG A 110 -10.66 -28.96 -4.81
N THR A 111 -10.75 -28.73 -4.46
CA THR A 111 -11.05 -29.48 -3.83
C THR A 111 -11.56 -30.50 -4.21
N ARG A 112 -11.46 -30.51 -4.41
CA ARG A 112 -11.69 -31.28 -4.53
C ARG A 112 -12.02 -32.08 -4.87
N SER A 113 -12.02 -32.04 -5.04
CA SER A 113 -12.18 -32.76 -5.19
C SER A 113 -12.46 -33.32 -5.09
#